data_92a07e41c1b1c1e62325a4bc2d924a85
#
_entry.id   92a07e41c1b1c1e62325a4bc2d924a85
#
_cell.length_a   1.000
_cell.length_b   1.000
_cell.length_c   1.000
_cell.angle_alpha   90.00
_cell.angle_beta   90.00
_cell.angle_gamma   90.00
#
_symmetry.space_group_name_H-M   'P 1'
#
loop_
_entity.id
_entity.type
_entity.pdbx_description
1 polymer ?
#
loop_
_entity_poly.entity_id
_entity_poly.type
_entity_poly.pdbx_seq_one_letter_code
_entity_poly.pdbx_strand_id
1 'polypeptide(L)'
;MGLTAIERQKEERLKEYIKNLGSLAVAFSGGVDSTYLAKIAHDVLGDKMIAVTAESGSFPKRETSEAAHFCKNQGINQIIVQTNELEIEGFKENPPDRCYICKTGIFTQLKEQAAELGIEYVADGSNVDDLGDYRPGLQALKELDVKSPLREAGMTKQDIRNLSHEHGLWTWNKPSAACLASRFAYGETITREKLGMVERAERILEDYGFSRA
;
A
#
# COMPACT_ATOMS: atom_id res chain seq x y z
N MET A 1 -2.00 4.75 25.86
CA MET A 1 -2.75 3.54 26.32
C MET A 1 -1.90 2.33 25.92
N GLY A 2 -1.70 1.37 26.83
CA GLY A 2 -0.95 0.16 26.47
C GLY A 2 -1.77 -0.75 25.55
N LEU A 3 -1.09 -1.58 24.76
CA LEU A 3 -1.71 -2.57 23.88
C LEU A 3 -2.55 -3.59 24.67
N THR A 4 -3.69 -3.96 24.12
CA THR A 4 -4.52 -5.04 24.66
C THR A 4 -3.90 -6.42 24.39
N ALA A 5 -4.33 -7.44 25.15
CA ALA A 5 -3.92 -8.83 24.90
C ALA A 5 -4.36 -9.31 23.50
N ILE A 6 -5.50 -8.81 22.99
CA ILE A 6 -6.03 -9.16 21.65
C ILE A 6 -5.12 -8.59 20.56
N GLU A 7 -4.69 -7.33 20.66
CA GLU A 7 -3.79 -6.72 19.68
C GLU A 7 -2.45 -7.47 19.60
N ARG A 8 -1.87 -7.82 20.76
CA ARG A 8 -0.64 -8.65 20.82
C ARG A 8 -0.84 -10.02 20.18
N GLN A 9 -1.98 -10.66 20.42
CA GLN A 9 -2.28 -11.95 19.80
C GLN A 9 -2.41 -11.85 18.26
N LYS A 10 -3.02 -10.78 17.78
CA LYS A 10 -3.12 -10.52 16.33
C LYS A 10 -1.74 -10.29 15.71
N GLU A 11 -0.88 -9.54 16.37
CA GLU A 11 0.50 -9.33 15.93
C GLU A 11 1.29 -10.65 15.87
N GLU A 12 1.17 -11.53 16.87
CA GLU A 12 1.83 -12.83 16.81
C GLU A 12 1.30 -13.72 15.68
N ARG A 13 -0.01 -13.68 15.40
CA ARG A 13 -0.58 -14.37 14.20
C ARG A 13 -0.01 -13.82 12.90
N LEU A 14 0.15 -12.50 12.82
CA LEU A 14 0.76 -11.85 11.66
C LEU A 14 2.20 -12.33 11.46
N LYS A 15 2.99 -12.33 12.52
CA LYS A 15 4.38 -12.80 12.48
C LYS A 15 4.48 -14.27 12.07
N GLU A 16 3.62 -15.12 12.61
CA GLU A 16 3.57 -16.55 12.25
C GLU A 16 3.17 -16.74 10.78
N TYR A 17 2.15 -16.03 10.32
CA TYR A 17 1.73 -16.05 8.91
C TYR A 17 2.88 -15.66 7.97
N ILE A 18 3.54 -14.55 8.23
CA ILE A 18 4.68 -14.06 7.45
C ILE A 18 5.84 -15.05 7.48
N LYS A 19 6.16 -15.61 8.63
CA LYS A 19 7.23 -16.62 8.78
C LYS A 19 6.98 -17.84 7.90
N ASN A 20 5.73 -18.28 7.80
CA ASN A 20 5.33 -19.44 6.99
C ASN A 20 5.43 -19.18 5.48
N LEU A 21 5.40 -17.91 5.03
CA LEU A 21 5.65 -17.56 3.63
C LEU A 21 7.13 -17.71 3.24
N GLY A 22 8.06 -17.59 4.19
CA GLY A 22 9.49 -17.78 3.96
C GLY A 22 10.21 -16.65 3.22
N SER A 23 9.58 -16.02 2.22
CA SER A 23 10.04 -14.81 1.54
C SER A 23 8.85 -13.96 1.14
N LEU A 24 9.01 -12.62 1.07
CA LEU A 24 7.88 -11.72 0.83
C LEU A 24 8.29 -10.41 0.17
N ALA A 25 7.60 -10.03 -0.90
CA ALA A 25 7.61 -8.68 -1.45
C ALA A 25 6.37 -7.92 -0.95
N VAL A 26 6.56 -6.86 -0.19
CA VAL A 26 5.46 -6.03 0.31
C VAL A 26 5.22 -4.87 -0.65
N ALA A 27 4.01 -4.78 -1.22
CA ALA A 27 3.57 -3.61 -1.97
C ALA A 27 3.50 -2.40 -1.02
N PHE A 28 4.50 -1.54 -1.10
CA PHE A 28 4.77 -0.51 -0.11
C PHE A 28 4.44 0.88 -0.63
N SER A 29 3.39 1.48 -0.08
CA SER A 29 2.91 2.82 -0.44
C SER A 29 3.32 3.93 0.54
N GLY A 30 3.96 3.60 1.67
CA GLY A 30 4.24 4.55 2.74
C GLY A 30 3.01 4.97 3.56
N GLY A 31 1.87 4.34 3.37
CA GLY A 31 0.68 4.47 4.21
C GLY A 31 0.82 3.66 5.52
N VAL A 32 -0.07 3.91 6.50
CA VAL A 32 0.01 3.27 7.82
C VAL A 32 0.05 1.74 7.75
N ASP A 33 -0.82 1.13 6.95
CA ASP A 33 -0.95 -0.33 6.85
C ASP A 33 0.29 -0.97 6.22
N SER A 34 0.71 -0.45 5.06
CA SER A 34 1.88 -0.96 4.34
C SER A 34 3.18 -0.73 5.12
N THR A 35 3.28 0.38 5.88
CA THR A 35 4.45 0.66 6.73
C THR A 35 4.54 -0.32 7.89
N TYR A 36 3.42 -0.59 8.57
CA TYR A 36 3.37 -1.57 9.64
C TYR A 36 3.69 -2.98 9.11
N LEU A 37 3.05 -3.38 8.00
CA LEU A 37 3.32 -4.67 7.38
C LEU A 37 4.79 -4.82 6.98
N ALA A 38 5.38 -3.82 6.33
CA ALA A 38 6.78 -3.84 5.93
C ALA A 38 7.73 -3.96 7.13
N LYS A 39 7.46 -3.23 8.21
CA LYS A 39 8.24 -3.31 9.46
C LYS A 39 8.20 -4.71 10.04
N ILE A 40 7.01 -5.28 10.25
CA ILE A 40 6.86 -6.61 10.85
C ILE A 40 7.43 -7.70 9.93
N ALA A 41 7.22 -7.58 8.61
CA ALA A 41 7.77 -8.54 7.66
C ALA A 41 9.31 -8.52 7.64
N HIS A 42 9.91 -7.34 7.73
CA HIS A 42 11.38 -7.20 7.83
C HIS A 42 11.92 -7.77 9.15
N ASP A 43 11.25 -7.51 10.26
CA ASP A 43 11.66 -8.05 11.57
C ASP A 43 11.61 -9.58 11.61
N VAL A 44 10.69 -10.21 10.86
CA VAL A 44 10.52 -11.67 10.81
C VAL A 44 11.43 -12.33 9.79
N LEU A 45 11.57 -11.75 8.59
CA LEU A 45 12.21 -12.38 7.44
C LEU A 45 13.62 -11.83 7.12
N GLY A 46 13.99 -10.66 7.68
CA GLY A 46 15.25 -9.98 7.36
C GLY A 46 15.39 -9.72 5.86
N ASP A 47 16.52 -10.10 5.28
CA ASP A 47 16.84 -9.90 3.86
C ASP A 47 15.97 -10.68 2.87
N LYS A 48 15.13 -11.60 3.36
CA LYS A 48 14.13 -12.32 2.54
C LYS A 48 12.84 -11.51 2.34
N MET A 49 12.78 -10.31 2.89
CA MET A 49 11.71 -9.36 2.68
C MET A 49 12.23 -8.17 1.87
N ILE A 50 11.48 -7.77 0.85
CA ILE A 50 11.70 -6.53 0.11
C ILE A 50 10.45 -5.66 0.13
N ALA A 51 10.64 -4.34 0.12
CA ALA A 51 9.57 -3.40 -0.17
C ALA A 51 9.55 -3.12 -1.68
N VAL A 52 8.38 -3.19 -2.31
CA VAL A 52 8.23 -2.84 -3.72
C VAL A 52 7.25 -1.68 -3.83
N THR A 53 7.73 -0.55 -4.29
CA THR A 53 6.96 0.70 -4.42
C THR A 53 6.69 0.99 -5.89
N ALA A 54 5.42 1.07 -6.26
CA ALA A 54 5.02 1.56 -7.58
C ALA A 54 5.14 3.09 -7.60
N GLU A 55 5.88 3.63 -8.56
CA GLU A 55 5.98 5.07 -8.79
C GLU A 55 5.32 5.44 -10.11
N SER A 56 4.36 6.34 -10.07
CA SER A 56 3.61 6.80 -11.24
C SER A 56 3.05 8.20 -11.07
N GLY A 57 2.43 8.71 -12.13
CA GLY A 57 1.70 9.98 -12.08
C GLY A 57 0.40 9.96 -11.26
N SER A 58 -0.08 8.79 -10.86
CA SER A 58 -1.30 8.63 -10.06
C SER A 58 -1.05 8.69 -8.55
N PHE A 59 0.21 8.63 -8.13
CA PHE A 59 0.62 8.72 -6.72
C PHE A 59 1.42 10.01 -6.46
N PRO A 60 1.17 10.71 -5.34
CA PRO A 60 1.94 11.89 -5.01
C PRO A 60 3.42 11.57 -4.83
N LYS A 61 4.31 12.34 -5.44
CA LYS A 61 5.77 12.13 -5.35
C LYS A 61 6.31 12.17 -3.91
N ARG A 62 5.66 12.94 -3.05
CA ARG A 62 6.01 12.99 -1.64
C ARG A 62 5.89 11.62 -0.96
N GLU A 63 4.82 10.86 -1.26
CA GLU A 63 4.60 9.53 -0.70
C GLU A 63 5.75 8.58 -1.04
N THR A 64 6.20 8.57 -2.31
CA THR A 64 7.35 7.76 -2.75
C THR A 64 8.64 8.16 -2.03
N SER A 65 8.88 9.47 -1.84
CA SER A 65 10.06 9.95 -1.13
C SER A 65 10.06 9.56 0.36
N GLU A 66 8.91 9.69 1.03
CA GLU A 66 8.74 9.27 2.43
C GLU A 66 8.92 7.76 2.58
N ALA A 67 8.39 6.98 1.63
CA ALA A 67 8.55 5.53 1.57
C ALA A 67 10.03 5.14 1.45
N ALA A 68 10.78 5.78 0.55
CA ALA A 68 12.19 5.51 0.37
C ALA A 68 13.01 5.87 1.62
N HIS A 69 12.71 6.99 2.25
CA HIS A 69 13.36 7.40 3.50
C HIS A 69 13.11 6.40 4.64
N PHE A 70 11.88 5.92 4.76
CA PHE A 70 11.54 4.89 5.75
C PHE A 70 12.34 3.60 5.52
N CYS A 71 12.34 3.07 4.30
CA CYS A 71 13.07 1.84 3.98
C CYS A 71 14.56 1.99 4.31
N LYS A 72 15.18 3.10 3.90
CA LYS A 72 16.59 3.39 4.21
C LYS A 72 16.87 3.40 5.71
N ASN A 73 16.02 4.06 6.51
CA ASN A 73 16.20 4.17 7.97
C ASN A 73 15.99 2.84 8.70
N GLN A 74 15.15 1.95 8.16
CA GLN A 74 14.88 0.63 8.74
C GLN A 74 15.80 -0.47 8.19
N GLY A 75 16.69 -0.18 7.25
CA GLY A 75 17.51 -1.17 6.59
C GLY A 75 16.73 -2.12 5.68
N ILE A 76 15.56 -1.71 5.22
CA ILE A 76 14.70 -2.51 4.34
C ILE A 76 15.17 -2.34 2.89
N ASN A 77 15.42 -3.44 2.19
CA ASN A 77 15.68 -3.42 0.76
C ASN A 77 14.43 -2.97 0.01
N GLN A 78 14.54 -1.91 -0.78
CA GLN A 78 13.43 -1.35 -1.55
C GLN A 78 13.73 -1.35 -3.05
N ILE A 79 12.72 -1.72 -3.83
CA ILE A 79 12.69 -1.57 -5.28
C ILE A 79 11.58 -0.59 -5.65
N ILE A 80 11.91 0.33 -6.55
CA ILE A 80 10.94 1.26 -7.15
C ILE A 80 10.64 0.78 -8.56
N VAL A 81 9.38 0.41 -8.80
CA VAL A 81 8.89 0.00 -10.12
C VAL A 81 8.19 1.19 -10.77
N GLN A 82 8.73 1.63 -11.90
CA GLN A 82 8.08 2.68 -12.69
C GLN A 82 6.84 2.10 -13.36
N THR A 83 5.68 2.60 -13.00
CA THR A 83 4.40 2.20 -13.58
C THR A 83 3.77 3.37 -14.33
N ASN A 84 2.95 3.06 -15.33
CA ASN A 84 2.21 4.08 -16.07
C ASN A 84 0.76 3.63 -16.27
N GLU A 85 -0.07 3.93 -15.29
CA GLU A 85 -1.48 3.53 -15.30
C GLU A 85 -2.22 4.09 -16.52
N LEU A 86 -1.77 5.24 -17.06
CA LEU A 86 -2.35 5.83 -18.25
C LEU A 86 -2.13 4.99 -19.51
N GLU A 87 -1.21 4.02 -19.49
CA GLU A 87 -1.00 3.07 -20.59
C GLU A 87 -1.78 1.76 -20.38
N ILE A 88 -2.36 1.55 -19.20
CA ILE A 88 -3.23 0.39 -18.97
C ILE A 88 -4.55 0.61 -19.71
N GLU A 89 -4.93 -0.34 -20.56
CA GLU A 89 -6.18 -0.28 -21.32
C GLU A 89 -7.39 -0.15 -20.38
N GLY A 90 -8.27 0.78 -20.65
CA GLY A 90 -9.47 1.07 -19.86
C GLY A 90 -9.25 1.99 -18.65
N PHE A 91 -8.02 2.32 -18.27
CA PHE A 91 -7.80 3.18 -17.11
C PHE A 91 -8.17 4.66 -17.36
N LYS A 92 -7.82 5.20 -18.54
CA LYS A 92 -8.05 6.62 -18.89
C LYS A 92 -9.52 6.99 -18.93
N GLU A 93 -10.36 6.06 -19.29
CA GLU A 93 -11.81 6.21 -19.42
C GLU A 93 -12.50 6.32 -18.06
N ASN A 94 -11.76 6.05 -16.97
CA ASN A 94 -12.22 6.18 -15.59
C ASN A 94 -13.55 5.47 -15.29
N PRO A 95 -13.67 4.18 -15.61
CA PRO A 95 -14.88 3.42 -15.31
C PRO A 95 -15.02 3.16 -13.80
N PRO A 96 -16.21 2.72 -13.32
CA PRO A 96 -16.42 2.39 -11.90
C PRO A 96 -15.47 1.33 -11.35
N ASP A 97 -15.01 0.42 -12.18
CA ASP A 97 -14.04 -0.64 -11.85
C ASP A 97 -12.57 -0.25 -12.13
N ARG A 98 -12.29 1.05 -12.36
CA ARG A 98 -10.92 1.57 -12.58
C ARG A 98 -9.90 1.01 -11.58
N CYS A 99 -10.29 0.87 -10.28
CA CYS A 99 -9.39 0.34 -9.27
C CYS A 99 -9.02 -1.14 -9.51
N TYR A 100 -9.91 -1.94 -10.10
CA TYR A 100 -9.60 -3.30 -10.53
C TYR A 100 -8.58 -3.28 -11.66
N ILE A 101 -8.83 -2.50 -12.71
CA ILE A 101 -7.94 -2.34 -13.88
C ILE A 101 -6.54 -1.91 -13.42
N CYS A 102 -6.46 -0.86 -12.60
CA CYS A 102 -5.22 -0.33 -12.08
C CYS A 102 -4.44 -1.36 -11.26
N LYS A 103 -5.10 -2.00 -10.28
CA LYS A 103 -4.44 -2.98 -9.42
C LYS A 103 -3.99 -4.22 -10.20
N THR A 104 -4.78 -4.69 -11.16
CA THR A 104 -4.35 -5.79 -12.04
C THR A 104 -3.05 -5.46 -12.74
N GLY A 105 -2.94 -4.30 -13.38
CA GLY A 105 -1.73 -3.91 -14.10
C GLY A 105 -0.52 -3.70 -13.18
N ILE A 106 -0.70 -2.97 -12.07
CA ILE A 106 0.38 -2.70 -11.12
C ILE A 106 0.87 -3.99 -10.46
N PHE A 107 -0.02 -4.80 -9.88
CA PHE A 107 0.39 -5.99 -9.14
C PHE A 107 0.95 -7.09 -10.04
N THR A 108 0.59 -7.14 -11.33
CA THR A 108 1.26 -8.00 -12.30
C THR A 108 2.74 -7.61 -12.41
N GLN A 109 3.05 -6.33 -12.59
CA GLN A 109 4.43 -5.86 -12.66
C GLN A 109 5.20 -6.08 -11.35
N LEU A 110 4.56 -5.84 -10.19
CA LEU A 110 5.20 -6.10 -8.90
C LEU A 110 5.53 -7.58 -8.70
N LYS A 111 4.65 -8.48 -9.15
CA LYS A 111 4.90 -9.94 -9.09
C LYS A 111 6.03 -10.37 -10.02
N GLU A 112 6.11 -9.82 -11.22
CA GLU A 112 7.21 -10.08 -12.15
C GLU A 112 8.55 -9.66 -11.52
N GLN A 113 8.62 -8.45 -10.96
CA GLN A 113 9.83 -7.97 -10.28
C GLN A 113 10.20 -8.79 -9.05
N ALA A 114 9.23 -9.24 -8.25
CA ALA A 114 9.48 -10.12 -7.12
C ALA A 114 10.03 -11.48 -7.58
N ALA A 115 9.46 -12.06 -8.64
CA ALA A 115 9.88 -13.34 -9.21
C ALA A 115 11.33 -13.29 -9.75
N GLU A 116 11.73 -12.20 -10.43
CA GLU A 116 13.11 -12.00 -10.89
C GLU A 116 14.14 -12.03 -9.76
N LEU A 117 13.72 -11.71 -8.54
CA LEU A 117 14.54 -11.74 -7.32
C LEU A 117 14.40 -13.04 -6.53
N GLY A 118 13.66 -14.02 -7.05
CA GLY A 118 13.43 -15.30 -6.38
C GLY A 118 12.48 -15.20 -5.19
N ILE A 119 11.64 -14.16 -5.11
CA ILE A 119 10.63 -14.00 -4.07
C ILE A 119 9.30 -14.52 -4.58
N GLU A 120 8.74 -15.50 -3.86
CA GLU A 120 7.56 -16.24 -4.29
C GLU A 120 6.25 -15.46 -4.09
N TYR A 121 6.13 -14.71 -2.98
CA TYR A 121 4.88 -14.09 -2.59
C TYR A 121 4.95 -12.56 -2.63
N VAL A 122 3.86 -11.96 -3.11
CA VAL A 122 3.61 -10.51 -2.99
C VAL A 122 2.47 -10.30 -2.02
N ALA A 123 2.61 -9.31 -1.15
CA ALA A 123 1.57 -8.92 -0.18
C ALA A 123 1.17 -7.46 -0.31
N ASP A 124 -0.09 -7.20 0.03
CA ASP A 124 -0.64 -5.86 0.17
C ASP A 124 -1.01 -5.53 1.62
N GLY A 125 -1.26 -4.25 1.90
CA GLY A 125 -1.66 -3.75 3.22
C GLY A 125 -3.16 -3.80 3.52
N SER A 126 -3.95 -4.61 2.81
CA SER A 126 -5.39 -4.74 3.08
C SER A 126 -5.64 -5.32 4.46
N ASN A 127 -6.61 -4.73 5.18
CA ASN A 127 -7.02 -5.12 6.52
C ASN A 127 -8.50 -5.53 6.59
N VAL A 128 -9.04 -5.83 7.77
CA VAL A 128 -10.41 -6.37 7.92
C VAL A 128 -11.48 -5.33 7.54
N ASP A 129 -11.21 -4.04 7.79
CA ASP A 129 -12.19 -2.97 7.53
C ASP A 129 -12.40 -2.74 6.02
N ASP A 130 -11.50 -3.26 5.19
CA ASP A 130 -11.63 -3.21 3.74
C ASP A 130 -12.71 -4.15 3.18
N LEU A 131 -13.20 -5.12 3.97
CA LEU A 131 -14.17 -6.13 3.52
C LEU A 131 -15.62 -5.62 3.42
N GLY A 132 -15.96 -4.50 4.06
CA GLY A 132 -17.32 -3.96 4.15
C GLY A 132 -17.72 -2.99 3.04
N ASP A 133 -16.83 -2.69 2.08
CA ASP A 133 -17.00 -1.66 1.06
C ASP A 133 -16.91 -2.23 -0.36
N TYR A 134 -17.54 -1.54 -1.32
CA TYR A 134 -17.35 -1.84 -2.74
C TYR A 134 -15.93 -1.49 -3.17
N ARG A 135 -15.06 -2.49 -3.18
CA ARG A 135 -13.65 -2.33 -3.56
C ARG A 135 -13.25 -3.27 -4.69
N PRO A 136 -13.53 -2.92 -5.94
CA PRO A 136 -13.21 -3.77 -7.09
C PRO A 136 -11.72 -4.15 -7.15
N GLY A 137 -10.83 -3.32 -6.59
CA GLY A 137 -9.42 -3.64 -6.49
C GLY A 137 -9.08 -4.85 -5.60
N LEU A 138 -9.95 -5.27 -4.67
CA LEU A 138 -9.73 -6.50 -3.88
C LEU A 138 -9.92 -7.77 -4.72
N GLN A 139 -10.78 -7.70 -5.74
CA GLN A 139 -10.95 -8.80 -6.67
C GLN A 139 -9.65 -9.04 -7.47
N ALA A 140 -9.02 -7.98 -7.98
CA ALA A 140 -7.74 -8.10 -8.68
C ALA A 140 -6.66 -8.76 -7.80
N LEU A 141 -6.55 -8.37 -6.53
CA LEU A 141 -5.59 -8.95 -5.60
C LEU A 141 -5.84 -10.45 -5.39
N LYS A 142 -7.11 -10.85 -5.27
CA LYS A 142 -7.50 -12.26 -5.13
C LYS A 142 -7.16 -13.08 -6.37
N GLU A 143 -7.48 -12.57 -7.56
CA GLU A 143 -7.21 -13.24 -8.83
C GLU A 143 -5.71 -13.41 -9.10
N LEU A 144 -4.90 -12.44 -8.65
CA LEU A 144 -3.45 -12.48 -8.75
C LEU A 144 -2.77 -13.22 -7.60
N ASP A 145 -3.52 -13.84 -6.69
CA ASP A 145 -2.99 -14.50 -5.49
C ASP A 145 -2.06 -13.60 -4.65
N VAL A 146 -2.40 -12.31 -4.54
CA VAL A 146 -1.69 -11.38 -3.65
C VAL A 146 -2.13 -11.66 -2.22
N LYS A 147 -1.16 -11.84 -1.33
CA LYS A 147 -1.42 -12.13 0.08
C LYS A 147 -1.84 -10.85 0.83
N SER A 148 -2.72 -10.97 1.81
CA SER A 148 -3.14 -9.86 2.66
C SER A 148 -2.91 -10.22 4.14
N PRO A 149 -1.64 -10.22 4.61
CA PRO A 149 -1.28 -10.75 5.93
C PRO A 149 -2.00 -10.06 7.09
N LEU A 150 -2.23 -8.74 7.01
CA LEU A 150 -2.96 -7.99 8.04
C LEU A 150 -4.41 -8.47 8.16
N ARG A 151 -5.06 -8.74 7.03
CA ARG A 151 -6.43 -9.27 6.98
C ARG A 151 -6.47 -10.70 7.52
N GLU A 152 -5.54 -11.56 7.14
CA GLU A 152 -5.44 -12.94 7.62
C GLU A 152 -5.20 -13.01 9.14
N ALA A 153 -4.46 -12.05 9.70
CA ALA A 153 -4.27 -11.92 11.14
C ALA A 153 -5.49 -11.32 11.86
N GLY A 154 -6.54 -10.91 11.14
CA GLY A 154 -7.76 -10.31 11.70
C GLY A 154 -7.56 -8.89 12.22
N MET A 155 -6.64 -8.12 11.64
CA MET A 155 -6.31 -6.76 12.09
C MET A 155 -7.26 -5.72 11.50
N THR A 156 -7.80 -4.87 12.37
CA THR A 156 -8.52 -3.66 12.00
C THR A 156 -7.57 -2.48 11.80
N LYS A 157 -8.03 -1.42 11.18
CA LYS A 157 -7.27 -0.16 11.05
C LYS A 157 -6.82 0.38 12.40
N GLN A 158 -7.69 0.25 13.41
CA GLN A 158 -7.37 0.72 14.76
C GLN A 158 -6.27 -0.12 15.41
N ASP A 159 -6.32 -1.46 15.28
CA ASP A 159 -5.24 -2.34 15.75
C ASP A 159 -3.90 -1.94 15.13
N ILE A 160 -3.89 -1.74 13.81
CA ILE A 160 -2.68 -1.36 13.07
C ILE A 160 -2.13 -0.01 13.56
N ARG A 161 -2.98 0.99 13.80
CA ARG A 161 -2.57 2.28 14.34
C ARG A 161 -1.97 2.17 15.73
N ASN A 162 -2.61 1.42 16.63
CA ASN A 162 -2.14 1.23 18.01
C ASN A 162 -0.78 0.51 18.03
N LEU A 163 -0.65 -0.55 17.23
CA LEU A 163 0.60 -1.30 17.11
C LEU A 163 1.69 -0.46 16.41
N SER A 164 1.35 0.30 15.38
CA SER A 164 2.28 1.24 14.75
C SER A 164 2.82 2.28 15.74
N HIS A 165 1.97 2.79 16.61
CA HIS A 165 2.37 3.72 17.67
C HIS A 165 3.32 3.06 18.68
N GLU A 166 3.03 1.84 19.11
CA GLU A 166 3.89 1.06 20.02
C GLU A 166 5.27 0.78 19.41
N HIS A 167 5.32 0.49 18.10
CA HIS A 167 6.58 0.31 17.37
C HIS A 167 7.29 1.62 17.00
N GLY A 168 6.77 2.78 17.44
CA GLY A 168 7.35 4.09 17.15
C GLY A 168 7.31 4.49 15.67
N LEU A 169 6.40 3.91 14.89
CA LEU A 169 6.25 4.24 13.47
C LEU A 169 5.56 5.59 13.33
N TRP A 170 6.22 6.54 12.67
CA TRP A 170 5.69 7.89 12.49
C TRP A 170 4.36 7.95 11.70
N THR A 171 4.06 6.88 10.94
CA THR A 171 2.84 6.78 10.15
C THR A 171 1.59 6.42 10.96
N TRP A 172 1.70 6.14 12.26
CA TRP A 172 0.60 5.64 13.09
C TRP A 172 -0.68 6.49 13.02
N ASN A 173 -0.54 7.81 12.91
CA ASN A 173 -1.66 8.76 12.79
C ASN A 173 -1.80 9.37 11.40
N LYS A 174 -1.02 8.88 10.41
CA LYS A 174 -1.08 9.39 9.04
C LYS A 174 -2.51 9.22 8.49
N PRO A 175 -3.11 10.28 7.90
CA PRO A 175 -4.41 10.15 7.26
C PRO A 175 -4.33 9.21 6.06
N SER A 176 -5.46 8.60 5.70
CA SER A 176 -5.54 7.79 4.49
C SER A 176 -5.32 8.67 3.27
N ALA A 177 -4.37 8.30 2.42
CA ALA A 177 -4.17 8.95 1.13
C ALA A 177 -4.89 8.15 0.05
N ALA A 178 -5.77 8.81 -0.69
CA ALA A 178 -6.37 8.23 -1.88
C ALA A 178 -5.51 8.53 -3.11
N CYS A 179 -5.53 7.65 -4.10
CA CYS A 179 -4.93 7.88 -5.41
C CYS A 179 -5.48 9.17 -6.03
N LEU A 180 -4.66 9.98 -6.68
CA LEU A 180 -5.07 11.24 -7.34
C LEU A 180 -6.22 11.02 -8.34
N ALA A 181 -6.26 9.88 -9.00
CA ALA A 181 -7.33 9.52 -9.92
C ALA A 181 -8.71 9.37 -9.25
N SER A 182 -8.78 9.23 -7.92
CA SER A 182 -10.06 9.18 -7.19
C SER A 182 -10.79 10.53 -7.12
N ARG A 183 -10.14 11.62 -7.53
CA ARG A 183 -10.72 12.97 -7.56
C ARG A 183 -11.51 13.25 -8.84
N PHE A 184 -11.49 12.33 -9.79
CA PHE A 184 -12.23 12.46 -11.05
C PHE A 184 -13.57 11.75 -10.96
N ALA A 185 -14.62 12.39 -11.49
CA ALA A 185 -15.91 11.74 -11.64
C ALA A 185 -15.81 10.56 -12.61
N TYR A 186 -16.54 9.47 -12.36
CA TYR A 186 -16.55 8.34 -13.28
C TYR A 186 -16.93 8.75 -14.69
N GLY A 187 -16.21 8.23 -15.68
CA GLY A 187 -16.35 8.59 -17.10
C GLY A 187 -15.61 9.88 -17.49
N GLU A 188 -15.06 10.63 -16.56
CA GLU A 188 -14.18 11.75 -16.88
C GLU A 188 -12.79 11.24 -17.27
N THR A 189 -12.32 11.58 -18.45
CA THR A 189 -11.00 11.15 -18.95
C THR A 189 -9.87 11.64 -18.04
N ILE A 190 -9.07 10.70 -17.57
CA ILE A 190 -7.87 10.94 -16.76
C ILE A 190 -6.69 11.23 -17.69
N THR A 191 -5.99 12.34 -17.47
CA THR A 191 -4.77 12.71 -18.19
C THR A 191 -3.66 13.08 -17.22
N ARG A 192 -2.41 13.00 -17.69
CA ARG A 192 -1.23 13.39 -16.88
C ARG A 192 -1.33 14.85 -16.43
N GLU A 193 -1.82 15.73 -17.29
CA GLU A 193 -1.99 17.15 -16.98
C GLU A 193 -2.98 17.33 -15.82
N LYS A 194 -4.15 16.71 -15.91
CA LYS A 194 -5.19 16.78 -14.88
C LYS A 194 -4.71 16.17 -13.54
N LEU A 195 -4.02 15.03 -13.57
CA LEU A 195 -3.40 14.44 -12.36
C LEU A 195 -2.43 15.42 -11.70
N GLY A 196 -1.58 16.08 -12.49
CA GLY A 196 -0.69 17.12 -11.99
C GLY A 196 -1.41 18.37 -11.44
N MET A 197 -2.58 18.73 -11.97
CA MET A 197 -3.42 19.79 -11.39
C MET A 197 -3.96 19.39 -10.03
N VAL A 198 -4.46 18.17 -9.88
CA VAL A 198 -4.95 17.63 -8.59
C VAL A 198 -3.83 17.60 -7.56
N GLU A 199 -2.65 17.07 -7.91
CA GLU A 199 -1.50 17.02 -7.01
C GLU A 199 -1.11 18.41 -6.49
N ARG A 200 -1.06 19.41 -7.38
CA ARG A 200 -0.76 20.80 -6.97
C ARG A 200 -1.85 21.38 -6.06
N ALA A 201 -3.13 21.12 -6.37
CA ALA A 201 -4.24 21.60 -5.56
C ALA A 201 -4.23 20.99 -4.14
N GLU A 202 -4.05 19.67 -4.04
CA GLU A 202 -3.94 19.00 -2.74
C GLU A 202 -2.75 19.52 -1.93
N ARG A 203 -1.60 19.74 -2.57
CA ARG A 203 -0.43 20.32 -1.92
C ARG A 203 -0.69 21.71 -1.35
N ILE A 204 -1.34 22.60 -2.13
CA ILE A 204 -1.70 23.94 -1.65
C ILE A 204 -2.61 23.86 -0.42
N LEU A 205 -3.62 22.97 -0.44
CA LEU A 205 -4.51 22.78 0.71
C LEU A 205 -3.75 22.28 1.94
N GLU A 206 -2.83 21.35 1.77
CA GLU A 206 -1.96 20.84 2.85
C GLU A 206 -1.08 21.98 3.43
N ASP A 207 -0.49 22.83 2.59
CA ASP A 207 0.32 23.98 3.03
C ASP A 207 -0.50 24.98 3.85
N TYR A 208 -1.82 25.07 3.63
CA TYR A 208 -2.75 25.85 4.45
C TYR A 208 -3.27 25.10 5.69
N GLY A 209 -2.78 23.88 5.96
CA GLY A 209 -3.12 23.12 7.15
C GLY A 209 -4.41 22.27 7.03
N PHE A 210 -4.97 22.15 5.84
CA PHE A 210 -6.08 21.23 5.60
C PHE A 210 -5.54 19.81 5.52
N SER A 211 -6.07 18.92 6.37
CA SER A 211 -5.78 17.49 6.26
C SER A 211 -6.53 16.91 5.06
N ARG A 212 -5.94 15.93 4.39
CA ARG A 212 -6.64 15.16 3.35
C ARG A 212 -7.91 14.53 3.92
N ALA A 213 -9.01 14.76 3.26
CA ALA A 213 -10.28 14.10 3.52
C ALA A 213 -10.39 12.80 2.70
#